data_cbb559e310ab24861ebeb97285239b66
#
_entry.id   cbb559e310ab24861ebeb97285239b66
#
_cell.length_a   1.000
_cell.length_b   1.000
_cell.length_c   1.000
_cell.angle_alpha   90.00
_cell.angle_beta   90.00
_cell.angle_gamma   90.00
#
_symmetry.space_group_name_H-M   'P 1'
#
loop_
_entity.id
_entity.type
_entity.pdbx_description
1 polymer ?
#
loop_
_entity_poly.entity_id
_entity_poly.type
_entity_poly.pdbx_seq_one_letter_code
_entity_poly.pdbx_strand_id
1 'polypeptide(L)'
;MSTAYNNINQQFINGVWRDGSSERSSDNINPYTQAHINTIQLANQADVNEAYQSAQAAQTAWAATLHTERTALVARVGEILQQRGDEIINWLIQESGSTRLKAMIELGAAQGITAEAATFPARMVGALLPSNIPHQDSRYYRQALGVIAVISPWNFPFHLSMRSVITAIACGNSVVLKPASDTPVTGGLLLAKIFEEAGLPAGVLNVVVGAGSEIGDYFVEHAIPRMVSFTGSTSVG
;
A
#
# COMPACT_ATOMS: atom_id res chain seq x y z
N MET A 1 3.98 -25.84 -4.11
CA MET A 1 4.70 -24.56 -4.33
C MET A 1 3.75 -23.65 -5.08
N SER A 2 3.46 -22.47 -4.58
CA SER A 2 2.66 -21.49 -5.34
C SER A 2 3.47 -21.06 -6.57
N THR A 3 2.78 -20.87 -7.70
CA THR A 3 3.42 -20.32 -8.91
C THR A 3 3.88 -18.89 -8.61
N ALA A 4 5.05 -18.49 -9.14
CA ALA A 4 5.54 -17.13 -9.01
C ALA A 4 4.52 -16.11 -9.56
N TYR A 5 4.50 -14.92 -9.00
CA TYR A 5 3.66 -13.86 -9.51
C TYR A 5 4.09 -13.45 -10.91
N ASN A 6 3.14 -13.39 -11.83
CA ASN A 6 3.35 -13.00 -13.23
C ASN A 6 2.67 -11.65 -13.50
N ASN A 7 3.09 -10.98 -14.57
CA ASN A 7 2.47 -9.73 -15.08
C ASN A 7 2.46 -8.60 -14.03
N ILE A 8 3.59 -8.39 -13.34
CA ILE A 8 3.73 -7.32 -12.35
C ILE A 8 4.29 -6.07 -13.08
N ASN A 9 3.54 -5.59 -14.07
CA ASN A 9 3.92 -4.44 -14.89
C ASN A 9 2.70 -3.55 -15.26
N GLN A 10 1.60 -3.72 -14.55
CA GLN A 10 0.36 -2.98 -14.79
C GLN A 10 -0.08 -2.24 -13.52
N GLN A 11 -0.89 -1.20 -13.68
CA GLN A 11 -1.59 -0.54 -12.59
C GLN A 11 -2.56 -1.51 -11.91
N PHE A 12 -2.77 -1.36 -10.61
CA PHE A 12 -3.78 -2.11 -9.87
C PHE A 12 -4.85 -1.14 -9.35
N ILE A 13 -5.99 -1.07 -10.02
CA ILE A 13 -7.07 -0.15 -9.70
C ILE A 13 -8.38 -0.92 -9.63
N ASN A 14 -9.11 -0.75 -8.53
CA ASN A 14 -10.41 -1.40 -8.29
C ASN A 14 -10.37 -2.94 -8.42
N GLY A 15 -9.27 -3.57 -8.02
CA GLY A 15 -9.08 -5.01 -8.16
C GLY A 15 -8.76 -5.49 -9.58
N VAL A 16 -8.48 -4.57 -10.50
CA VAL A 16 -8.17 -4.86 -11.91
C VAL A 16 -6.75 -4.48 -12.24
N TRP A 17 -6.02 -5.41 -12.88
CA TRP A 17 -4.71 -5.17 -13.47
C TRP A 17 -4.90 -4.64 -14.90
N ARG A 18 -4.39 -3.47 -15.18
CA ARG A 18 -4.48 -2.82 -16.49
C ARG A 18 -3.33 -1.85 -16.73
N ASP A 19 -3.09 -1.53 -17.97
CA ASP A 19 -2.11 -0.51 -18.35
C ASP A 19 -2.55 0.88 -17.86
N GLY A 20 -1.60 1.75 -17.60
CA GLY A 20 -1.85 3.15 -17.30
C GLY A 20 -2.28 3.91 -18.57
N SER A 21 -2.93 5.04 -18.35
CA SER A 21 -3.50 5.86 -19.45
C SER A 21 -2.59 7.02 -19.87
N SER A 22 -1.36 7.13 -19.36
CA SER A 22 -0.37 8.08 -19.86
C SER A 22 0.18 7.62 -21.21
N GLU A 23 0.59 8.57 -22.05
CA GLU A 23 1.35 8.25 -23.27
C GLU A 23 2.80 7.80 -22.99
N ARG A 24 3.24 7.91 -21.74
CA ARG A 24 4.59 7.59 -21.29
C ARG A 24 4.64 6.19 -20.69
N SER A 25 5.74 5.50 -20.95
CA SER A 25 6.13 4.26 -20.28
C SER A 25 7.44 4.46 -19.51
N SER A 26 7.73 3.55 -18.60
CA SER A 26 9.00 3.49 -17.86
C SER A 26 9.55 2.09 -17.90
N ASP A 27 10.83 1.99 -18.27
CA ASP A 27 11.57 0.73 -18.18
C ASP A 27 12.08 0.55 -16.76
N ASN A 28 11.77 -0.60 -16.19
CA ASN A 28 12.30 -1.06 -14.92
C ASN A 28 13.58 -1.86 -15.20
N ILE A 29 14.69 -1.40 -14.68
CA ILE A 29 16.02 -1.91 -15.02
C ILE A 29 16.73 -2.35 -13.75
N ASN A 30 17.37 -3.50 -13.78
CA ASN A 30 18.25 -3.93 -12.70
C ASN A 30 19.45 -2.97 -12.59
N PRO A 31 19.63 -2.26 -11.46
CA PRO A 31 20.65 -1.22 -11.36
C PRO A 31 22.08 -1.76 -11.38
N TYR A 32 22.31 -3.02 -11.07
CA TYR A 32 23.62 -3.64 -11.06
C TYR A 32 24.00 -4.24 -12.42
N THR A 33 23.09 -5.01 -13.03
CA THR A 33 23.37 -5.73 -14.29
C THR A 33 22.98 -4.94 -15.53
N GLN A 34 22.19 -3.86 -15.37
CA GLN A 34 21.56 -3.08 -16.45
C GLN A 34 20.59 -3.91 -17.32
N ALA A 35 20.20 -5.09 -16.82
CA ALA A 35 19.23 -5.93 -17.51
C ALA A 35 17.82 -5.32 -17.39
N HIS A 36 17.09 -5.32 -18.49
CA HIS A 36 15.69 -4.94 -18.52
C HIS A 36 14.86 -5.98 -17.75
N ILE A 37 14.03 -5.53 -16.83
CA ILE A 37 13.13 -6.37 -16.03
C ILE A 37 11.74 -6.40 -16.67
N ASN A 38 11.11 -5.24 -16.80
CA ASN A 38 9.83 -5.05 -17.46
C ASN A 38 9.64 -3.58 -17.86
N THR A 39 8.62 -3.32 -18.69
CA THR A 39 8.17 -1.97 -19.03
C THR A 39 6.77 -1.76 -18.45
N ILE A 40 6.54 -0.62 -17.83
CA ILE A 40 5.26 -0.23 -17.23
C ILE A 40 4.70 0.96 -17.98
N GLN A 41 3.48 0.83 -18.51
CA GLN A 41 2.72 1.96 -19.03
C GLN A 41 2.27 2.81 -17.84
N LEU A 42 2.69 4.08 -17.80
CA LEU A 42 2.48 4.95 -16.64
C LEU A 42 1.02 5.38 -16.49
N ALA A 43 0.66 5.64 -15.23
CA ALA A 43 -0.61 6.28 -14.89
C ALA A 43 -0.58 7.78 -15.17
N ASN A 44 -1.72 8.34 -15.59
CA ASN A 44 -1.97 9.76 -15.66
C ASN A 44 -2.97 10.24 -14.57
N GLN A 45 -3.40 11.49 -14.63
CA GLN A 45 -4.34 12.05 -13.64
C GLN A 45 -5.72 11.35 -13.65
N ALA A 46 -6.17 10.84 -14.80
CA ALA A 46 -7.44 10.11 -14.87
C ALA A 46 -7.36 8.78 -14.09
N ASP A 47 -6.24 8.06 -14.20
CA ASP A 47 -5.99 6.84 -13.41
C ASP A 47 -5.95 7.12 -11.90
N VAL A 48 -5.31 8.23 -11.50
CA VAL A 48 -5.28 8.66 -10.09
C VAL A 48 -6.69 8.97 -9.58
N ASN A 49 -7.49 9.70 -10.37
CA ASN A 49 -8.87 10.02 -10.01
C ASN A 49 -9.73 8.74 -9.88
N GLU A 50 -9.61 7.80 -10.83
CA GLU A 50 -10.30 6.51 -10.76
C GLU A 50 -9.90 5.71 -9.52
N ALA A 51 -8.60 5.65 -9.21
CA ALA A 51 -8.09 4.98 -8.01
C ALA A 51 -8.67 5.59 -6.72
N TYR A 52 -8.74 6.92 -6.63
CA TYR A 52 -9.34 7.58 -5.47
C TYR A 52 -10.84 7.38 -5.37
N GLN A 53 -11.56 7.43 -6.48
CA GLN A 53 -13.01 7.14 -6.49
C GLN A 53 -13.29 5.71 -6.09
N SER A 54 -12.52 4.75 -6.60
CA SER A 54 -12.59 3.34 -6.20
C SER A 54 -12.31 3.15 -4.71
N ALA A 55 -11.25 3.78 -4.20
CA ALA A 55 -10.89 3.73 -2.79
C ALA A 55 -12.00 4.31 -1.90
N GLN A 56 -12.61 5.43 -2.31
CA GLN A 56 -13.72 6.05 -1.58
C GLN A 56 -14.98 5.16 -1.56
N ALA A 57 -15.30 4.54 -2.69
CA ALA A 57 -16.46 3.66 -2.79
C ALA A 57 -16.31 2.40 -1.90
N ALA A 58 -15.10 1.81 -1.86
CA ALA A 58 -14.83 0.61 -1.07
C ALA A 58 -14.69 0.89 0.43
N GLN A 59 -14.27 2.09 0.83
CA GLN A 59 -13.85 2.42 2.17
C GLN A 59 -14.95 2.23 3.23
N THR A 60 -16.16 2.66 2.96
CA THR A 60 -17.26 2.60 3.93
C THR A 60 -17.62 1.14 4.28
N ALA A 61 -17.68 0.27 3.30
CA ALA A 61 -17.95 -1.16 3.51
C ALA A 61 -16.77 -1.81 4.27
N TRP A 62 -15.52 -1.48 3.90
CA TRP A 62 -14.34 -1.99 4.58
C TRP A 62 -14.26 -1.54 6.05
N ALA A 63 -14.55 -0.27 6.35
CA ALA A 63 -14.58 0.24 7.71
C ALA A 63 -15.66 -0.43 8.59
N ALA A 64 -16.75 -0.87 7.97
CA ALA A 64 -17.86 -1.54 8.65
C ALA A 64 -17.61 -3.05 8.91
N THR A 65 -16.57 -3.64 8.34
CA THR A 65 -16.21 -5.04 8.60
C THR A 65 -15.86 -5.26 10.07
N LEU A 66 -16.08 -6.48 10.57
CA LEU A 66 -15.71 -6.81 11.95
C LEU A 66 -14.19 -6.71 12.15
N HIS A 67 -13.79 -6.31 13.35
CA HIS A 67 -12.36 -6.26 13.69
C HIS A 67 -11.66 -7.62 13.50
N THR A 68 -12.37 -8.73 13.74
CA THR A 68 -11.86 -10.10 13.53
C THR A 68 -11.60 -10.41 12.07
N GLU A 69 -12.43 -9.93 11.15
CA GLU A 69 -12.23 -10.09 9.69
C GLU A 69 -11.00 -9.34 9.22
N ARG A 70 -10.81 -8.08 9.66
CA ARG A 70 -9.61 -7.30 9.34
C ARG A 70 -8.35 -7.94 9.95
N THR A 71 -8.42 -8.42 11.19
CA THR A 71 -7.32 -9.18 11.81
C THR A 71 -6.97 -10.43 11.00
N ALA A 72 -7.97 -11.21 10.57
CA ALA A 72 -7.74 -12.42 9.79
C ALA A 72 -7.09 -12.12 8.43
N LEU A 73 -7.52 -11.04 7.74
CA LEU A 73 -6.90 -10.61 6.49
C LEU A 73 -5.43 -10.21 6.68
N VAL A 74 -5.13 -9.40 7.70
CA VAL A 74 -3.76 -8.98 8.01
C VAL A 74 -2.87 -10.18 8.38
N ALA A 75 -3.39 -11.13 9.14
CA ALA A 75 -2.68 -12.37 9.47
C ALA A 75 -2.36 -13.19 8.20
N ARG A 76 -3.32 -13.30 7.27
CA ARG A 76 -3.10 -13.96 5.98
C ARG A 76 -2.02 -13.27 5.15
N VAL A 77 -1.97 -11.94 5.13
CA VAL A 77 -0.85 -11.21 4.50
C VAL A 77 0.47 -11.65 5.13
N GLY A 78 0.54 -11.76 6.46
CA GLY A 78 1.74 -12.25 7.16
C GLY A 78 2.15 -13.67 6.75
N GLU A 79 1.20 -14.58 6.59
CA GLU A 79 1.44 -15.95 6.09
C GLU A 79 2.01 -15.94 4.65
N ILE A 80 1.45 -15.10 3.77
CA ILE A 80 1.92 -14.95 2.39
C ILE A 80 3.35 -14.39 2.36
N LEU A 81 3.67 -13.40 3.21
CA LEU A 81 5.03 -12.88 3.33
C LEU A 81 6.06 -13.95 3.73
N GLN A 82 5.66 -14.90 4.57
CA GLN A 82 6.50 -16.05 4.94
C GLN A 82 6.64 -17.03 3.78
N GLN A 83 5.54 -17.41 3.14
CA GLN A 83 5.51 -18.40 2.07
C GLN A 83 6.26 -17.94 0.81
N ARG A 84 6.21 -16.62 0.52
CA ARG A 84 6.83 -15.99 -0.65
C ARG A 84 8.14 -15.25 -0.34
N GLY A 85 8.74 -15.52 0.82
CA GLY A 85 9.93 -14.79 1.29
C GLY A 85 11.07 -14.76 0.27
N ASP A 86 11.42 -15.90 -0.32
CA ASP A 86 12.48 -15.97 -1.33
C ASP A 86 12.13 -15.21 -2.61
N GLU A 87 10.87 -15.21 -3.04
CA GLU A 87 10.40 -14.45 -4.20
C GLU A 87 10.53 -12.94 -3.94
N ILE A 88 10.09 -12.47 -2.78
CA ILE A 88 10.20 -11.05 -2.38
C ILE A 88 11.66 -10.62 -2.28
N ILE A 89 12.51 -11.43 -1.67
CA ILE A 89 13.96 -11.17 -1.57
C ILE A 89 14.58 -11.04 -2.97
N ASN A 90 14.24 -11.95 -3.90
CA ASN A 90 14.76 -11.91 -5.25
C ASN A 90 14.29 -10.65 -6.01
N TRP A 91 13.04 -10.22 -5.85
CA TRP A 91 12.56 -8.97 -6.42
C TRP A 91 13.34 -7.76 -5.88
N LEU A 92 13.56 -7.68 -4.56
CA LEU A 92 14.34 -6.63 -3.93
C LEU A 92 15.79 -6.58 -4.44
N ILE A 93 16.42 -7.75 -4.67
CA ILE A 93 17.77 -7.81 -5.25
C ILE A 93 17.76 -7.31 -6.70
N GLN A 94 16.79 -7.74 -7.50
CA GLN A 94 16.75 -7.40 -8.92
C GLN A 94 16.38 -5.95 -9.19
N GLU A 95 15.36 -5.43 -8.53
CA GLU A 95 14.83 -4.10 -8.81
C GLU A 95 15.54 -2.99 -8.03
N SER A 96 15.75 -3.15 -6.73
CA SER A 96 16.36 -2.10 -5.90
C SER A 96 17.87 -2.21 -5.75
N GLY A 97 18.51 -3.23 -6.35
CA GLY A 97 19.94 -3.49 -6.19
C GLY A 97 20.35 -3.86 -4.76
N SER A 98 19.42 -4.34 -3.97
CA SER A 98 19.67 -4.74 -2.58
C SER A 98 20.65 -5.91 -2.51
N THR A 99 21.55 -5.88 -1.54
CA THR A 99 22.24 -7.11 -1.14
C THR A 99 21.23 -8.09 -0.56
N ARG A 100 21.52 -9.40 -0.62
CA ARG A 100 20.64 -10.42 0.00
C ARG A 100 20.38 -10.15 1.47
N LEU A 101 21.40 -9.71 2.21
CA LEU A 101 21.26 -9.36 3.63
C LEU A 101 20.28 -8.21 3.84
N LYS A 102 20.40 -7.11 3.06
CA LYS A 102 19.47 -5.98 3.12
C LYS A 102 18.05 -6.42 2.79
N ALA A 103 17.85 -7.22 1.75
CA ALA A 103 16.54 -7.72 1.35
C ALA A 103 15.89 -8.61 2.44
N MET A 104 16.68 -9.45 3.12
CA MET A 104 16.22 -10.25 4.27
C MET A 104 15.81 -9.36 5.46
N ILE A 105 16.60 -8.32 5.78
CA ILE A 105 16.27 -7.36 6.84
C ILE A 105 14.98 -6.62 6.51
N GLU A 106 14.83 -6.20 5.27
CA GLU A 106 13.65 -5.48 4.80
C GLU A 106 12.37 -6.33 4.86
N LEU A 107 12.45 -7.58 4.40
CA LEU A 107 11.36 -8.53 4.53
C LEU A 107 11.01 -8.80 6.01
N GLY A 108 12.02 -9.02 6.87
CA GLY A 108 11.81 -9.21 8.30
C GLY A 108 11.12 -8.01 8.96
N ALA A 109 11.48 -6.79 8.58
CA ALA A 109 10.81 -5.58 9.04
C ALA A 109 9.36 -5.48 8.56
N ALA A 110 9.09 -5.87 7.30
CA ALA A 110 7.72 -5.92 6.76
C ALA A 110 6.86 -6.99 7.47
N GLN A 111 7.43 -8.15 7.78
CA GLN A 111 6.75 -9.19 8.57
C GLN A 111 6.45 -8.71 10.00
N GLY A 112 7.40 -8.03 10.65
CA GLY A 112 7.24 -7.49 11.99
C GLY A 112 6.11 -6.46 12.08
N ILE A 113 6.08 -5.49 11.15
CA ILE A 113 5.00 -4.49 11.14
C ILE A 113 3.64 -5.11 10.77
N THR A 114 3.61 -6.14 9.93
CA THR A 114 2.38 -6.86 9.60
C THR A 114 1.83 -7.60 10.81
N ALA A 115 2.68 -8.26 11.59
CA ALA A 115 2.29 -8.92 12.84
C ALA A 115 1.75 -7.93 13.88
N GLU A 116 2.39 -6.76 14.02
CA GLU A 116 1.89 -5.68 14.90
C GLU A 116 0.56 -5.13 14.39
N ALA A 117 0.41 -4.88 13.08
CA ALA A 117 -0.82 -4.37 12.48
C ALA A 117 -2.02 -5.32 12.67
N ALA A 118 -1.80 -6.63 12.76
CA ALA A 118 -2.86 -7.61 13.06
C ALA A 118 -3.53 -7.36 14.43
N THR A 119 -2.86 -6.67 15.35
CA THR A 119 -3.40 -6.32 16.67
C THR A 119 -4.25 -5.04 16.65
N PHE A 120 -4.10 -4.18 15.63
CA PHE A 120 -4.71 -2.86 15.60
C PHE A 120 -6.25 -2.88 15.55
N PRO A 121 -6.91 -3.75 14.77
CA PRO A 121 -8.37 -3.75 14.71
C PRO A 121 -9.03 -3.92 16.09
N ALA A 122 -8.49 -4.81 16.92
CA ALA A 122 -9.00 -5.03 18.29
C ALA A 122 -8.65 -3.90 19.27
N ARG A 123 -7.64 -3.08 18.95
CA ARG A 123 -7.17 -1.95 19.78
C ARG A 123 -7.84 -0.62 19.42
N MET A 124 -8.70 -0.60 18.40
CA MET A 124 -9.49 0.58 18.01
C MET A 124 -10.67 0.77 18.96
N VAL A 125 -10.38 1.00 20.24
CA VAL A 125 -11.37 1.18 21.30
C VAL A 125 -11.62 2.67 21.59
N GLY A 126 -12.77 2.95 22.22
CA GLY A 126 -13.07 4.25 22.80
C GLY A 126 -12.89 4.28 24.32
N ALA A 127 -13.31 5.37 24.95
CA ALA A 127 -13.40 5.46 26.39
C ALA A 127 -14.61 6.30 26.84
N LEU A 128 -15.08 5.98 28.04
CA LEU A 128 -15.98 6.84 28.81
C LEU A 128 -15.11 7.77 29.67
N LEU A 129 -15.38 9.06 29.60
CA LEU A 129 -14.66 10.09 30.37
C LEU A 129 -15.58 10.70 31.41
N PRO A 130 -15.06 11.14 32.57
CA PRO A 130 -15.85 11.86 33.54
C PRO A 130 -16.36 13.19 32.93
N SER A 131 -17.61 13.56 33.30
CA SER A 131 -18.19 14.84 32.93
C SER A 131 -18.42 15.67 34.18
N ASN A 132 -18.19 16.98 34.10
CA ASN A 132 -18.50 17.93 35.18
C ASN A 132 -19.97 18.41 35.10
N ILE A 133 -20.74 17.90 34.13
CA ILE A 133 -22.15 18.24 33.95
C ILE A 133 -22.99 17.06 34.46
N PRO A 134 -23.92 17.26 35.42
CA PRO A 134 -24.79 16.19 35.92
C PRO A 134 -25.60 15.55 34.80
N HIS A 135 -25.72 14.20 34.84
CA HIS A 135 -26.47 13.39 33.85
C HIS A 135 -25.92 13.42 32.43
N GLN A 136 -24.65 13.79 32.24
CA GLN A 136 -23.98 13.79 30.93
C GLN A 136 -22.90 12.71 30.90
N ASP A 137 -22.96 11.84 29.88
CA ASP A 137 -21.91 10.94 29.51
C ASP A 137 -20.98 11.60 28.49
N SER A 138 -19.67 11.59 28.76
CA SER A 138 -18.65 11.98 27.79
C SER A 138 -17.93 10.73 27.29
N ARG A 139 -17.91 10.53 25.96
CA ARG A 139 -17.25 9.36 25.37
C ARG A 139 -16.62 9.71 24.03
N TYR A 140 -15.53 9.02 23.69
CA TYR A 140 -14.95 9.08 22.35
C TYR A 140 -14.83 7.70 21.74
N TYR A 141 -14.80 7.66 20.43
CA TYR A 141 -14.60 6.45 19.63
C TYR A 141 -13.48 6.68 18.62
N ARG A 142 -12.70 5.61 18.33
CA ARG A 142 -11.75 5.60 17.22
C ARG A 142 -12.45 5.05 15.98
N GLN A 143 -12.26 5.73 14.87
CA GLN A 143 -12.82 5.30 13.58
C GLN A 143 -11.79 5.52 12.46
N ALA A 144 -12.00 4.84 11.31
CA ALA A 144 -11.20 5.05 10.13
C ALA A 144 -11.29 6.51 9.64
N LEU A 145 -10.18 7.06 9.15
CA LEU A 145 -10.15 8.41 8.57
C LEU A 145 -10.85 8.46 7.21
N GLY A 146 -10.74 7.40 6.43
CA GLY A 146 -11.26 7.33 5.07
C GLY A 146 -10.23 6.80 4.08
N VAL A 147 -9.98 7.54 3.01
CA VAL A 147 -8.95 7.22 2.01
C VAL A 147 -7.60 7.80 2.43
N ILE A 148 -6.56 6.99 2.37
CA ILE A 148 -5.17 7.39 2.69
C ILE A 148 -4.36 7.39 1.40
N ALA A 149 -3.75 8.51 1.06
CA ALA A 149 -2.73 8.61 0.03
C ALA A 149 -1.38 8.18 0.60
N VAL A 150 -0.67 7.28 -0.07
CA VAL A 150 0.64 6.81 0.36
C VAL A 150 1.67 7.07 -0.73
N ILE A 151 2.76 7.74 -0.39
CA ILE A 151 3.93 7.91 -1.25
C ILE A 151 5.11 7.29 -0.53
N SER A 152 5.78 6.34 -1.17
CA SER A 152 6.90 5.60 -0.59
C SER A 152 8.19 5.78 -1.37
N PRO A 153 9.37 5.68 -0.70
CA PRO A 153 10.68 5.88 -1.30
C PRO A 153 11.23 4.57 -1.90
N TRP A 154 12.38 4.70 -2.56
CA TRP A 154 13.09 3.60 -3.23
C TRP A 154 14.10 2.84 -2.34
N ASN A 155 14.54 3.43 -1.22
CA ASN A 155 15.66 2.87 -0.44
C ASN A 155 15.30 1.62 0.41
N PHE A 156 14.07 1.54 0.91
CA PHE A 156 13.44 0.39 1.56
C PHE A 156 12.01 0.25 1.02
N PRO A 157 11.86 -0.02 -0.29
CA PRO A 157 10.59 0.17 -0.99
C PRO A 157 9.48 -0.71 -0.44
N PHE A 158 9.76 -1.99 -0.22
CA PHE A 158 8.76 -2.95 0.22
C PHE A 158 8.29 -2.69 1.65
N HIS A 159 9.26 -2.52 2.58
CA HIS A 159 8.93 -2.30 3.99
C HIS A 159 8.21 -0.96 4.22
N LEU A 160 8.71 0.14 3.62
CA LEU A 160 8.14 1.47 3.87
C LEU A 160 6.75 1.63 3.25
N SER A 161 6.49 0.99 2.12
CA SER A 161 5.13 0.88 1.58
C SER A 161 4.25 0.01 2.48
N MET A 162 4.73 -1.21 2.83
CA MET A 162 3.98 -2.13 3.67
C MET A 162 3.59 -1.48 5.00
N ARG A 163 4.50 -0.76 5.65
CA ARG A 163 4.27 -0.07 6.92
C ARG A 163 3.07 0.89 6.84
N SER A 164 2.99 1.70 5.79
CA SER A 164 1.88 2.64 5.62
C SER A 164 0.59 1.96 5.19
N VAL A 165 0.67 1.02 4.25
CA VAL A 165 -0.48 0.33 3.66
C VAL A 165 -1.17 -0.59 4.67
N ILE A 166 -0.40 -1.51 5.31
CA ILE A 166 -1.00 -2.52 6.19
C ILE A 166 -1.64 -1.90 7.44
N THR A 167 -1.02 -0.85 7.99
CA THR A 167 -1.55 -0.15 9.17
C THR A 167 -2.83 0.61 8.85
N ALA A 168 -2.89 1.26 7.68
CA ALA A 168 -4.09 1.95 7.22
C ALA A 168 -5.24 0.96 7.00
N ILE A 169 -4.99 -0.15 6.30
CA ILE A 169 -5.98 -1.19 5.99
C ILE A 169 -6.49 -1.86 7.28
N ALA A 170 -5.61 -2.22 8.21
CA ALA A 170 -5.97 -2.80 9.50
C ALA A 170 -6.95 -1.90 10.29
N CYS A 171 -6.75 -0.58 10.21
CA CYS A 171 -7.61 0.42 10.85
C CYS A 171 -8.89 0.76 10.07
N GLY A 172 -9.23 0.02 9.00
CA GLY A 172 -10.47 0.21 8.23
C GLY A 172 -10.42 1.33 7.19
N ASN A 173 -9.23 1.84 6.87
CA ASN A 173 -9.04 2.80 5.78
C ASN A 173 -8.86 2.07 4.45
N SER A 174 -9.13 2.77 3.34
CA SER A 174 -8.67 2.38 2.00
C SER A 174 -7.42 3.18 1.61
N VAL A 175 -6.67 2.66 0.66
CA VAL A 175 -5.35 3.21 0.31
C VAL A 175 -5.22 3.38 -1.20
N VAL A 176 -4.65 4.50 -1.62
CA VAL A 176 -4.05 4.67 -2.93
C VAL A 176 -2.55 4.85 -2.73
N LEU A 177 -1.77 3.93 -3.28
CA LEU A 177 -0.31 3.89 -3.15
C LEU A 177 0.35 4.34 -4.45
N LYS A 178 1.24 5.32 -4.33
CA LYS A 178 2.19 5.71 -5.38
C LYS A 178 3.60 5.30 -4.95
N PRO A 179 4.16 4.22 -5.50
CA PRO A 179 5.55 3.84 -5.23
C PRO A 179 6.52 4.82 -5.87
N ALA A 180 7.78 4.76 -5.45
CA ALA A 180 8.87 5.46 -6.14
C ALA A 180 9.02 4.94 -7.58
N SER A 181 9.39 5.83 -8.50
CA SER A 181 9.55 5.48 -9.92
C SER A 181 10.66 4.45 -10.16
N ASP A 182 11.68 4.42 -9.28
CA ASP A 182 12.83 3.51 -9.40
C ASP A 182 12.53 2.09 -8.87
N THR A 183 11.44 1.91 -8.11
CA THR A 183 11.08 0.63 -7.49
C THR A 183 9.56 0.39 -7.54
N PRO A 184 8.96 0.42 -8.74
CA PRO A 184 7.51 0.33 -8.88
C PRO A 184 6.95 -1.04 -8.47
N VAL A 185 7.70 -2.12 -8.71
CA VAL A 185 7.27 -3.47 -8.35
C VAL A 185 7.41 -3.68 -6.85
N THR A 186 8.61 -3.57 -6.31
CA THR A 186 8.85 -3.84 -4.88
C THR A 186 8.21 -2.82 -3.95
N GLY A 187 8.05 -1.57 -4.40
CA GLY A 187 7.39 -0.51 -3.64
C GLY A 187 5.87 -0.48 -3.80
N GLY A 188 5.28 -1.22 -4.74
CA GLY A 188 3.85 -1.11 -5.03
C GLY A 188 3.19 -2.36 -5.58
N LEU A 189 3.52 -2.75 -6.80
CA LEU A 189 2.79 -3.79 -7.52
C LEU A 189 2.89 -5.18 -6.88
N LEU A 190 4.04 -5.49 -6.26
CA LEU A 190 4.21 -6.73 -5.51
C LEU A 190 3.33 -6.76 -4.26
N LEU A 191 3.16 -5.61 -3.58
CA LEU A 191 2.21 -5.49 -2.48
C LEU A 191 0.80 -5.77 -2.96
N ALA A 192 0.39 -5.18 -4.09
CA ALA A 192 -0.95 -5.41 -4.65
C ALA A 192 -1.21 -6.91 -4.89
N LYS A 193 -0.23 -7.66 -5.44
CA LYS A 193 -0.34 -9.13 -5.61
C LYS A 193 -0.53 -9.86 -4.28
N ILE A 194 0.20 -9.46 -3.25
CA ILE A 194 0.10 -10.07 -1.91
C ILE A 194 -1.28 -9.81 -1.30
N PHE A 195 -1.77 -8.58 -1.39
CA PHE A 195 -3.11 -8.24 -0.86
C PHE A 195 -4.24 -8.88 -1.68
N GLU A 196 -4.09 -8.99 -3.01
CA GLU A 196 -5.02 -9.74 -3.87
C GLU A 196 -5.08 -11.22 -3.47
N GLU A 197 -3.93 -11.88 -3.28
CA GLU A 197 -3.83 -13.27 -2.81
C GLU A 197 -4.42 -13.44 -1.40
N ALA A 198 -4.27 -12.45 -0.53
CA ALA A 198 -4.87 -12.44 0.80
C ALA A 198 -6.40 -12.30 0.78
N GLY A 199 -6.98 -11.93 -0.35
CA GLY A 199 -8.43 -11.75 -0.52
C GLY A 199 -8.92 -10.38 -0.06
N LEU A 200 -8.08 -9.34 -0.16
CA LEU A 200 -8.52 -7.96 0.11
C LEU A 200 -9.61 -7.55 -0.89
N PRO A 201 -10.74 -6.98 -0.44
CA PRO A 201 -11.79 -6.53 -1.36
C PRO A 201 -11.28 -5.49 -2.37
N ALA A 202 -11.82 -5.55 -3.60
CA ALA A 202 -11.51 -4.60 -4.67
C ALA A 202 -11.70 -3.16 -4.19
N GLY A 203 -10.82 -2.26 -4.61
CA GLY A 203 -10.84 -0.84 -4.28
C GLY A 203 -10.24 -0.49 -2.91
N VAL A 204 -10.10 -1.41 -1.96
CA VAL A 204 -9.50 -1.10 -0.64
C VAL A 204 -8.01 -0.75 -0.78
N LEU A 205 -7.29 -1.40 -1.68
CA LEU A 205 -5.94 -1.01 -2.11
C LEU A 205 -5.94 -0.73 -3.61
N ASN A 206 -5.37 0.40 -4.00
CA ASN A 206 -5.09 0.76 -5.39
C ASN A 206 -3.62 1.17 -5.47
N VAL A 207 -2.95 0.79 -6.56
CA VAL A 207 -1.54 1.12 -6.80
C VAL A 207 -1.42 1.80 -8.16
N VAL A 208 -0.90 3.02 -8.16
CA VAL A 208 -0.70 3.83 -9.36
C VAL A 208 0.79 4.14 -9.54
N VAL A 209 1.36 3.63 -10.62
CA VAL A 209 2.75 3.88 -11.02
C VAL A 209 2.76 5.00 -12.04
N GLY A 210 3.23 6.17 -11.66
CA GLY A 210 3.24 7.34 -12.54
C GLY A 210 4.40 8.27 -12.24
N ALA A 211 4.76 9.07 -13.24
CA ALA A 211 5.82 10.06 -13.10
C ALA A 211 5.41 11.17 -12.11
N GLY A 212 6.29 11.50 -11.16
CA GLY A 212 6.03 12.57 -10.19
C GLY A 212 5.72 13.92 -10.85
N SER A 213 6.34 14.21 -12.00
CA SER A 213 6.10 15.42 -12.78
C SER A 213 4.73 15.47 -13.46
N GLU A 214 4.02 14.34 -13.58
CA GLU A 214 2.71 14.27 -14.23
C GLU A 214 1.57 14.15 -13.23
N ILE A 215 1.76 13.30 -12.21
CA ILE A 215 0.68 12.99 -11.26
C ILE A 215 0.98 13.43 -9.82
N GLY A 216 2.20 13.91 -9.50
CA GLY A 216 2.62 14.15 -8.13
C GLY A 216 1.75 15.14 -7.38
N ASP A 217 1.62 16.36 -7.90
CA ASP A 217 0.80 17.41 -7.30
C ASP A 217 -0.68 17.01 -7.29
N TYR A 218 -1.18 16.48 -8.40
CA TYR A 218 -2.57 16.02 -8.48
C TYR A 218 -2.89 14.93 -7.46
N PHE A 219 -1.92 14.03 -7.18
CA PHE A 219 -2.08 12.96 -6.21
C PHE A 219 -2.24 13.48 -4.78
N VAL A 220 -1.52 14.52 -4.39
CA VAL A 220 -1.57 15.07 -3.01
C VAL A 220 -2.65 16.13 -2.82
N GLU A 221 -3.00 16.87 -3.88
CA GLU A 221 -4.01 17.95 -3.84
C GLU A 221 -5.44 17.44 -4.08
N HIS A 222 -5.60 16.15 -4.42
CA HIS A 222 -6.90 15.56 -4.71
C HIS A 222 -7.85 15.66 -3.50
N ALA A 223 -9.13 15.96 -3.73
CA ALA A 223 -10.10 16.23 -2.68
C ALA A 223 -10.52 15.00 -1.83
N ILE A 224 -10.30 13.78 -2.32
CA ILE A 224 -10.76 12.54 -1.68
C ILE A 224 -9.89 12.10 -0.50
N PRO A 225 -8.54 12.06 -0.57
CA PRO A 225 -7.74 11.56 0.54
C PRO A 225 -7.91 12.44 1.79
N ARG A 226 -7.98 11.78 2.94
CA ARG A 226 -8.10 12.42 4.25
C ARG A 226 -6.76 12.56 4.96
N MET A 227 -5.76 11.88 4.47
CA MET A 227 -4.39 11.90 4.99
C MET A 227 -3.43 11.53 3.86
N VAL A 228 -2.26 12.16 3.87
CA VAL A 228 -1.10 11.76 3.06
C VAL A 228 -0.04 11.18 3.98
N SER A 229 0.37 9.94 3.71
CA SER A 229 1.53 9.29 4.33
C SER A 229 2.70 9.37 3.37
N PHE A 230 3.60 10.30 3.62
CA PHE A 230 4.76 10.57 2.78
C PHE A 230 6.05 10.08 3.44
N THR A 231 6.85 9.36 2.69
CA THR A 231 8.25 9.09 3.03
C THR A 231 9.10 9.33 1.78
N GLY A 232 10.04 10.27 1.86
CA GLY A 232 10.87 10.67 0.73
C GLY A 232 11.92 11.70 1.13
N SER A 233 12.46 12.42 0.14
CA SER A 233 13.42 13.50 0.39
C SER A 233 12.73 14.74 0.98
N THR A 234 13.48 15.52 1.75
CA THR A 234 12.97 16.78 2.32
C THR A 234 12.51 17.77 1.25
N SER A 235 13.18 17.77 0.09
CA SER A 235 12.84 18.69 -1.01
C SER A 235 11.50 18.35 -1.70
N VAL A 236 11.03 17.11 -1.60
CA VAL A 236 9.73 16.69 -2.17
C VAL A 236 8.60 16.81 -1.13
N GLY A 237 8.90 16.63 0.16
CA GLY A 237 7.93 16.76 1.26
C GLY A 237 7.75 18.18 1.71
#